data_ab8860ee4e4a13d2c7f46d08fbd0b5dc
#
_entry.id   ab8860ee4e4a13d2c7f46d08fbd0b5dc
#
_cell.length_a   1.000
_cell.length_b   1.000
_cell.length_c   1.000
_cell.angle_alpha   90.00
_cell.angle_beta   90.00
_cell.angle_gamma   90.00
#
_symmetry.space_group_name_H-M   'P 1'
#
loop_
_entity.id
_entity.type
_entity.pdbx_description
1 polymer ?
#
loop_
_entity_poly.entity_id
_entity_poly.type
_entity_poly.pdbx_seq_one_letter_code
_entity_poly.pdbx_strand_id
1 'polypeptide(L)'
;SVRAHAKQFFLTTFAVMLGVAFLSGTLALRASLSETFSKLVSSTATSDLYVQGPKIATDGDDSSSKSVPTQPIDSSLTEQIKQIDGVEAANPGVQMTGVLVGSNDAPVTTTGAPTLFIPLYDNEEGLTWAQGHKPQGAGEITLESGALKNSGLKVGDKTHIVVQGSPTEVTVVGEFH
;
A
#
# COMPACT_ATOMS: atom_id res chain seq x y z
N SER A 1 0.13 -59.85 -28.59
CA SER A 1 0.17 -58.87 -29.70
C SER A 1 -0.24 -57.52 -29.18
N VAL A 2 0.50 -56.48 -29.54
CA VAL A 2 0.32 -55.06 -29.07
C VAL A 2 -1.10 -54.57 -29.36
N ARG A 3 -1.78 -55.03 -30.35
CA ARG A 3 -3.17 -54.63 -30.72
C ARG A 3 -4.22 -55.03 -29.68
N ALA A 4 -4.02 -56.12 -28.93
CA ALA A 4 -4.97 -56.58 -27.94
C ALA A 4 -4.98 -55.70 -26.67
N HIS A 5 -3.86 -55.00 -26.38
CA HIS A 5 -3.72 -54.13 -25.21
C HIS A 5 -3.63 -52.62 -25.53
N ALA A 6 -3.89 -52.28 -26.81
CA ALA A 6 -3.78 -50.89 -27.27
C ALA A 6 -4.66 -49.91 -26.42
N LYS A 7 -5.84 -50.33 -26.01
CA LYS A 7 -6.73 -49.51 -25.16
C LYS A 7 -6.13 -49.24 -23.79
N GLN A 8 -5.50 -50.23 -23.15
CA GLN A 8 -4.86 -50.06 -21.84
C GLN A 8 -3.62 -49.16 -21.95
N PHE A 9 -2.83 -49.38 -23.02
CA PHE A 9 -1.65 -48.55 -23.29
C PHE A 9 -2.04 -47.07 -23.50
N PHE A 10 -3.10 -46.83 -24.28
CA PHE A 10 -3.58 -45.48 -24.52
C PHE A 10 -4.11 -44.82 -23.24
N LEU A 11 -4.82 -45.57 -22.39
CA LEU A 11 -5.37 -45.07 -21.13
C LEU A 11 -4.25 -44.69 -20.12
N THR A 12 -3.22 -45.53 -20.03
CA THR A 12 -2.07 -45.24 -19.15
C THR A 12 -1.25 -44.05 -19.64
N THR A 13 -1.01 -43.95 -20.94
CA THR A 13 -0.32 -42.79 -21.54
C THR A 13 -1.10 -41.50 -21.31
N PHE A 14 -2.41 -41.53 -21.49
CA PHE A 14 -3.28 -40.40 -21.23
C PHE A 14 -3.31 -39.98 -19.77
N ALA A 15 -3.33 -40.96 -18.86
CA ALA A 15 -3.27 -40.66 -17.41
C ALA A 15 -1.93 -40.00 -17.02
N VAL A 16 -0.81 -40.48 -17.57
CA VAL A 16 0.50 -39.84 -17.33
C VAL A 16 0.55 -38.45 -17.92
N MET A 17 0.04 -38.26 -19.14
CA MET A 17 -0.06 -36.93 -19.76
C MET A 17 -0.85 -35.94 -18.89
N LEU A 18 -2.01 -36.35 -18.39
CA LEU A 18 -2.82 -35.50 -17.49
C LEU A 18 -2.08 -35.19 -16.19
N GLY A 19 -1.40 -36.14 -15.61
CA GLY A 19 -0.60 -35.95 -14.40
C GLY A 19 0.52 -34.93 -14.60
N VAL A 20 1.27 -35.06 -15.70
CA VAL A 20 2.34 -34.11 -16.04
C VAL A 20 1.78 -32.74 -16.36
N ALA A 21 0.69 -32.64 -17.13
CA ALA A 21 0.04 -31.37 -17.45
C ALA A 21 -0.47 -30.66 -16.19
N PHE A 22 -1.10 -31.39 -15.27
CA PHE A 22 -1.55 -30.85 -14.00
C PHE A 22 -0.39 -30.34 -13.13
N LEU A 23 0.67 -31.14 -12.99
CA LEU A 23 1.84 -30.75 -12.23
C LEU A 23 2.52 -29.50 -12.83
N SER A 24 2.71 -29.49 -14.15
CA SER A 24 3.30 -28.33 -14.85
C SER A 24 2.44 -27.08 -14.71
N GLY A 25 1.12 -27.21 -14.84
CA GLY A 25 0.18 -26.09 -14.64
C GLY A 25 0.22 -25.54 -13.21
N THR A 26 0.28 -26.42 -12.22
CA THR A 26 0.36 -26.01 -10.80
C THR A 26 1.69 -25.30 -10.51
N LEU A 27 2.80 -25.80 -11.04
CA LEU A 27 4.10 -25.15 -10.86
C LEU A 27 4.18 -23.79 -11.57
N ALA A 28 3.62 -23.68 -12.78
CA ALA A 28 3.55 -22.42 -13.52
C ALA A 28 2.69 -21.39 -12.78
N LEU A 29 1.51 -21.80 -12.26
CA LEU A 29 0.64 -20.95 -11.47
C LEU A 29 1.34 -20.46 -10.20
N ARG A 30 2.03 -21.35 -9.48
CA ARG A 30 2.81 -20.99 -8.29
C ARG A 30 3.90 -19.97 -8.61
N ALA A 31 4.64 -20.17 -9.70
CA ALA A 31 5.69 -19.23 -10.13
C ALA A 31 5.10 -17.85 -10.46
N SER A 32 4.00 -17.82 -11.21
CA SER A 32 3.30 -16.59 -11.60
C SER A 32 2.76 -15.82 -10.38
N LEU A 33 2.16 -16.52 -9.42
CA LEU A 33 1.67 -15.92 -8.18
C LEU A 33 2.82 -15.38 -7.33
N SER A 34 3.93 -16.12 -7.22
CA SER A 34 5.11 -15.68 -6.47
C SER A 34 5.73 -14.41 -7.08
N GLU A 35 5.84 -14.35 -8.40
CA GLU A 35 6.35 -13.19 -9.11
C GLU A 35 5.44 -11.96 -8.94
N THR A 36 4.12 -12.16 -9.10
CA THR A 36 3.15 -11.07 -8.90
C THR A 36 3.19 -10.55 -7.46
N PHE A 37 3.27 -11.47 -6.48
CA PHE A 37 3.36 -11.08 -5.07
C PHE A 37 4.67 -10.34 -4.77
N SER A 38 5.80 -10.79 -5.30
CA SER A 38 7.08 -10.10 -5.15
C SER A 38 7.07 -8.70 -5.76
N LYS A 39 6.45 -8.53 -6.93
CA LYS A 39 6.28 -7.20 -7.56
C LYS A 39 5.39 -6.29 -6.72
N LEU A 40 4.29 -6.81 -6.17
CA LEU A 40 3.42 -6.03 -5.28
C LEU A 40 4.16 -5.62 -4.00
N VAL A 41 4.92 -6.50 -3.38
CA VAL A 41 5.69 -6.18 -2.18
C VAL A 41 6.77 -5.14 -2.48
N SER A 42 7.52 -5.31 -3.57
CA SER A 42 8.58 -4.35 -3.95
C SER A 42 8.02 -3.00 -4.40
N SER A 43 6.85 -2.94 -5.01
CA SER A 43 6.21 -1.66 -5.37
C SER A 43 5.61 -0.92 -4.17
N THR A 44 5.36 -1.62 -3.07
CA THR A 44 4.83 -1.03 -1.83
C THR A 44 5.96 -0.68 -0.83
N ALA A 45 7.12 -1.29 -0.99
CA ALA A 45 8.30 -1.00 -0.17
C ALA A 45 9.06 0.20 -0.75
N THR A 46 8.70 1.40 -0.30
CA THR A 46 9.37 2.66 -0.68
C THR A 46 10.70 2.87 0.04
N SER A 47 11.09 1.98 0.94
CA SER A 47 12.31 2.10 1.75
C SER A 47 12.97 0.74 1.93
N ASP A 48 14.30 0.71 1.89
CA ASP A 48 15.11 -0.50 2.09
C ASP A 48 15.11 -0.98 3.54
N LEU A 49 14.94 -0.04 4.49
CA LEU A 49 14.95 -0.33 5.92
C LEU A 49 13.88 0.46 6.67
N TYR A 50 13.21 -0.22 7.59
CA TYR A 50 12.23 0.38 8.49
C TYR A 50 12.69 0.28 9.93
N VAL A 51 12.80 1.44 10.59
CA VAL A 51 13.06 1.53 12.02
C VAL A 51 11.73 1.73 12.74
N GLN A 52 11.38 0.81 13.62
CA GLN A 52 10.13 0.82 14.37
C GLN A 52 10.39 0.75 15.86
N GLY A 53 9.53 1.39 16.65
CA GLY A 53 9.55 1.26 18.09
C GLY A 53 9.19 -0.15 18.58
N PRO A 54 9.38 -0.44 19.86
CA PRO A 54 9.03 -1.74 20.43
C PRO A 54 7.54 -2.02 20.26
N LYS A 55 7.21 -3.28 20.07
CA LYS A 55 5.83 -3.73 19.93
C LYS A 55 5.07 -3.51 21.23
N ILE A 56 3.87 -2.98 21.15
CA ILE A 56 2.98 -2.88 22.28
C ILE A 56 2.38 -4.27 22.52
N ALA A 57 2.65 -4.86 23.68
CA ALA A 57 2.02 -6.13 24.05
C ALA A 57 0.51 -5.90 24.21
N THR A 58 -0.28 -6.49 23.35
CA THR A 58 -1.73 -6.59 23.52
C THR A 58 -2.02 -7.92 24.18
N ASP A 59 -2.69 -7.91 25.32
CA ASP A 59 -3.20 -9.13 26.00
C ASP A 59 -4.32 -9.76 25.13
N GLY A 60 -3.93 -10.49 24.11
CA GLY A 60 -4.81 -11.22 23.23
C GLY A 60 -3.97 -11.90 22.17
N ASP A 61 -3.88 -13.21 22.28
CA ASP A 61 -3.21 -14.10 21.33
C ASP A 61 -3.99 -14.16 20.00
N ASP A 62 -4.07 -13.02 19.30
CA ASP A 62 -4.64 -12.94 17.96
C ASP A 62 -3.51 -12.79 16.95
N SER A 63 -2.82 -13.91 16.74
CA SER A 63 -1.72 -14.08 15.79
C SER A 63 -2.14 -13.87 14.32
N SER A 64 -3.37 -13.45 14.07
CA SER A 64 -3.90 -13.16 12.73
C SER A 64 -3.78 -11.69 12.30
N SER A 65 -3.52 -10.75 13.21
CA SER A 65 -3.33 -9.35 12.89
C SER A 65 -1.89 -9.07 12.45
N LYS A 66 -1.68 -8.87 11.16
CA LYS A 66 -0.36 -8.56 10.56
C LYS A 66 0.24 -7.22 10.98
N SER A 67 -0.44 -6.41 11.76
CA SER A 67 0.05 -5.11 12.26
C SER A 67 -0.10 -5.03 13.77
N VAL A 68 0.93 -5.48 14.48
CA VAL A 68 1.05 -5.23 15.92
C VAL A 68 1.39 -3.74 16.09
N PRO A 69 0.61 -2.96 16.86
CA PRO A 69 0.91 -1.57 17.09
C PRO A 69 2.27 -1.44 17.76
N THR A 70 3.08 -0.52 17.27
CA THR A 70 4.40 -0.20 17.83
C THR A 70 4.34 1.14 18.59
N GLN A 71 5.20 1.29 19.58
CA GLN A 71 5.36 2.58 20.26
C GLN A 71 5.91 3.62 19.28
N PRO A 72 5.44 4.87 19.34
CA PRO A 72 6.06 5.93 18.57
C PRO A 72 7.51 6.11 18.98
N ILE A 73 8.37 6.40 18.01
CA ILE A 73 9.78 6.74 18.21
C ILE A 73 9.96 8.24 18.10
N ASP A 74 11.00 8.76 18.74
CA ASP A 74 11.30 10.18 18.71
C ASP A 74 11.73 10.61 17.30
N SER A 75 11.15 11.70 16.79
CA SER A 75 11.47 12.23 15.45
C SER A 75 12.91 12.71 15.31
N SER A 76 13.59 13.03 16.41
CA SER A 76 15.01 13.41 16.42
C SER A 76 15.94 12.30 15.92
N LEU A 77 15.50 11.03 16.01
CA LEU A 77 16.22 9.89 15.44
C LEU A 77 16.39 10.00 13.93
N THR A 78 15.49 10.66 13.23
CA THR A 78 15.60 10.87 11.78
C THR A 78 16.90 11.60 11.42
N GLU A 79 17.25 12.64 12.15
CA GLU A 79 18.48 13.41 11.90
C GLU A 79 19.73 12.59 12.26
N GLN A 80 19.66 11.75 13.27
CA GLN A 80 20.77 10.86 13.63
C GLN A 80 20.98 9.78 12.57
N ILE A 81 19.89 9.22 12.05
CA ILE A 81 19.94 8.19 10.99
C ILE A 81 20.52 8.76 9.69
N LYS A 82 20.16 10.00 9.33
CA LYS A 82 20.72 10.68 8.14
C LYS A 82 22.24 10.87 8.19
N GLN A 83 22.82 10.88 9.40
CA GLN A 83 24.27 11.03 9.57
C GLN A 83 25.06 9.72 9.45
N ILE A 84 24.37 8.59 9.33
CA ILE A 84 25.01 7.28 9.18
C ILE A 84 25.52 7.13 7.76
N ASP A 85 26.78 6.73 7.61
CA ASP A 85 27.38 6.48 6.29
C ASP A 85 26.62 5.40 5.54
N GLY A 86 26.28 5.67 4.28
CA GLY A 86 25.47 4.78 3.44
C GLY A 86 23.96 5.04 3.51
N VAL A 87 23.46 5.96 4.32
CA VAL A 87 22.06 6.37 4.34
C VAL A 87 21.87 7.55 3.39
N GLU A 88 21.14 7.35 2.32
CA GLU A 88 20.82 8.39 1.34
C GLU A 88 19.71 9.31 1.83
N ALA A 89 18.67 8.72 2.42
CA ALA A 89 17.54 9.47 2.95
C ALA A 89 16.93 8.75 4.17
N ALA A 90 16.38 9.52 5.10
CA ALA A 90 15.59 9.00 6.21
C ALA A 90 14.32 9.83 6.35
N ASN A 91 13.19 9.19 6.25
CA ASN A 91 11.87 9.82 6.29
C ASN A 91 11.10 9.32 7.51
N PRO A 92 10.54 10.20 8.36
CA PRO A 92 9.71 9.76 9.46
C PRO A 92 8.38 9.20 8.94
N GLY A 93 8.11 7.93 9.22
CA GLY A 93 6.85 7.28 8.89
C GLY A 93 5.74 7.72 9.85
N VAL A 94 5.01 8.74 9.49
CA VAL A 94 3.83 9.19 10.24
C VAL A 94 2.57 8.81 9.47
N GLN A 95 1.68 8.07 10.12
CA GLN A 95 0.39 7.72 9.56
C GLN A 95 -0.73 8.20 10.50
N MET A 96 -1.59 9.03 10.00
CA MET A 96 -2.71 9.57 10.76
C MET A 96 -4.02 9.16 10.12
N THR A 97 -4.99 8.83 10.95
CA THR A 97 -6.38 8.64 10.52
C THR A 97 -7.16 9.91 10.78
N GLY A 98 -8.07 10.22 9.87
CA GLY A 98 -8.92 11.39 10.03
C GLY A 98 -10.06 11.38 9.02
N VAL A 99 -10.67 12.52 8.87
CA VAL A 99 -11.81 12.74 7.99
C VAL A 99 -11.47 13.86 7.01
N LEU A 100 -11.67 13.61 5.73
CA LEU A 100 -11.70 14.64 4.70
C LEU A 100 -13.14 15.15 4.56
N VAL A 101 -13.33 16.46 4.51
CA VAL A 101 -14.62 17.08 4.25
C VAL A 101 -14.75 17.28 2.73
N GLY A 102 -15.84 16.82 2.16
CA GLY A 102 -16.12 16.98 0.73
C GLY A 102 -16.70 18.35 0.39
N SER A 103 -16.93 18.57 -0.91
CA SER A 103 -17.48 19.82 -1.44
C SER A 103 -18.92 20.12 -0.96
N ASN A 104 -19.60 19.17 -0.37
CA ASN A 104 -20.94 19.27 0.21
C ASN A 104 -20.94 19.43 1.73
N ASP A 105 -19.81 19.81 2.33
CA ASP A 105 -19.59 19.90 3.78
C ASP A 105 -19.85 18.57 4.54
N ALA A 106 -19.89 17.46 3.85
CA ALA A 106 -20.06 16.15 4.45
C ALA A 106 -18.72 15.37 4.51
N PRO A 107 -18.57 14.46 5.48
CA PRO A 107 -17.42 13.57 5.52
C PRO A 107 -17.32 12.71 4.26
N VAL A 108 -16.14 12.66 3.66
CA VAL A 108 -15.86 11.73 2.57
C VAL A 108 -15.70 10.34 3.16
N THR A 109 -16.65 9.48 2.86
CA THR A 109 -16.60 8.08 3.25
C THR A 109 -16.09 7.24 2.09
N THR A 110 -14.95 6.61 2.24
CA THR A 110 -14.52 5.50 1.42
C THR A 110 -15.11 4.20 1.97
N THR A 111 -15.32 3.22 1.13
CA THR A 111 -16.00 1.94 1.42
C THR A 111 -15.47 1.22 2.68
N GLY A 112 -15.79 1.74 3.87
CA GLY A 112 -15.52 1.10 5.15
C GLY A 112 -14.10 1.24 5.72
N ALA A 113 -13.16 1.80 4.96
CA ALA A 113 -11.81 2.08 5.46
C ALA A 113 -11.68 3.53 5.94
N PRO A 114 -10.94 3.80 7.02
CA PRO A 114 -10.66 5.16 7.46
C PRO A 114 -9.78 5.88 6.42
N THR A 115 -9.98 7.19 6.27
CA THR A 115 -9.07 8.01 5.46
C THR A 115 -7.72 8.10 6.16
N LEU A 116 -6.67 7.76 5.44
CA LEU A 116 -5.30 7.82 5.91
C LEU A 116 -4.63 9.07 5.33
N PHE A 117 -3.97 9.80 6.20
CA PHE A 117 -3.10 10.92 5.85
C PHE A 117 -1.67 10.49 6.09
N ILE A 118 -0.86 10.57 5.05
CA ILE A 118 0.56 10.23 5.08
C ILE A 118 1.37 11.41 4.56
N PRO A 119 2.52 11.72 5.14
CA PRO A 119 3.41 12.74 4.59
C PRO A 119 3.96 12.24 3.25
N LEU A 120 4.21 13.18 2.36
CA LEU A 120 4.78 12.92 1.05
C LEU A 120 6.18 13.51 0.99
N TYR A 121 7.18 12.67 0.79
CA TYR A 121 8.59 13.06 0.76
C TYR A 121 9.12 13.17 -0.66
N ASP A 122 10.18 13.95 -0.88
CA ASP A 122 10.70 14.24 -2.22
C ASP A 122 11.29 13.03 -2.93
N ASN A 123 11.79 12.09 -2.17
CA ASN A 123 12.38 10.85 -2.65
C ASN A 123 11.38 9.69 -2.79
N GLU A 124 10.07 9.94 -2.64
CA GLU A 124 9.07 8.90 -2.89
C GLU A 124 8.85 8.71 -4.40
N GLU A 125 9.25 7.56 -4.87
CA GLU A 125 9.01 7.10 -6.23
C GLU A 125 7.71 6.26 -6.28
N GLY A 126 7.08 6.21 -7.46
CA GLY A 126 5.92 5.34 -7.70
C GLY A 126 4.58 6.04 -7.72
N LEU A 127 4.48 7.32 -7.37
CA LEU A 127 3.26 8.10 -7.56
C LEU A 127 3.20 8.69 -8.96
N THR A 128 2.10 8.46 -9.65
CA THR A 128 1.83 9.07 -10.95
C THR A 128 0.89 10.25 -10.78
N TRP A 129 1.36 11.44 -11.11
CA TRP A 129 0.56 12.66 -11.04
C TRP A 129 -0.43 12.74 -12.20
N ALA A 130 -1.72 12.88 -11.89
CA ALA A 130 -2.76 13.08 -12.89
C ALA A 130 -2.93 14.58 -13.20
N GLN A 131 -2.91 15.44 -12.17
CA GLN A 131 -2.95 16.90 -12.32
C GLN A 131 -2.41 17.59 -11.05
N GLY A 132 -2.09 18.88 -11.21
CA GLY A 132 -1.55 19.70 -10.12
C GLY A 132 -0.10 19.41 -9.81
N HIS A 133 0.27 19.56 -8.56
CA HIS A 133 1.64 19.38 -8.10
C HIS A 133 1.68 18.79 -6.69
N LYS A 134 2.87 18.37 -6.28
CA LYS A 134 3.17 17.91 -4.94
C LYS A 134 2.97 19.04 -3.91
N PRO A 135 2.47 18.75 -2.69
CA PRO A 135 2.44 19.73 -1.60
C PRO A 135 3.82 20.32 -1.34
N GLN A 136 3.89 21.65 -1.24
CA GLN A 136 5.14 22.38 -1.00
C GLN A 136 5.18 23.01 0.39
N GLY A 137 4.08 22.99 1.11
CA GLY A 137 3.99 23.63 2.41
C GLY A 137 2.84 23.13 3.28
N ALA A 138 2.81 23.63 4.49
CA ALA A 138 1.73 23.34 5.42
C ALA A 138 0.39 23.86 4.87
N GLY A 139 -0.68 23.06 5.04
CA GLY A 139 -2.01 23.41 4.54
C GLY A 139 -2.25 23.01 3.08
N GLU A 140 -1.33 22.32 2.43
CA GLU A 140 -1.52 21.74 1.11
C GLU A 140 -1.67 20.22 1.20
N ILE A 141 -2.61 19.69 0.44
CA ILE A 141 -2.82 18.24 0.34
C ILE A 141 -2.96 17.81 -1.11
N THR A 142 -2.63 16.56 -1.36
CA THR A 142 -2.96 15.86 -2.61
C THR A 142 -3.90 14.72 -2.31
N LEU A 143 -4.75 14.42 -3.27
CA LEU A 143 -5.73 13.36 -3.14
C LEU A 143 -5.49 12.29 -4.19
N GLU A 144 -5.69 11.04 -3.79
CA GLU A 144 -5.81 9.94 -4.74
C GLU A 144 -7.07 10.14 -5.59
N SER A 145 -7.04 9.74 -6.88
CA SER A 145 -8.10 10.01 -7.85
C SER A 145 -9.48 9.55 -7.42
N GLY A 146 -9.60 8.41 -6.74
CA GLY A 146 -10.86 7.94 -6.19
C GLY A 146 -11.36 8.82 -5.04
N ALA A 147 -10.46 9.26 -4.17
CA ALA A 147 -10.80 10.17 -3.07
C ALA A 147 -11.23 11.54 -3.61
N LEU A 148 -10.53 12.09 -4.60
CA LEU A 148 -10.89 13.36 -5.25
C LEU A 148 -12.28 13.27 -5.88
N LYS A 149 -12.54 12.21 -6.64
CA LYS A 149 -13.85 11.98 -7.27
C LYS A 149 -14.97 11.84 -6.24
N ASN A 150 -14.75 11.08 -5.18
CA ASN A 150 -15.78 10.83 -4.15
C ASN A 150 -16.03 12.05 -3.27
N SER A 151 -15.03 12.91 -3.10
CA SER A 151 -15.18 14.15 -2.34
C SER A 151 -15.95 15.26 -3.10
N GLY A 152 -16.02 15.17 -4.42
CA GLY A 152 -16.55 16.22 -5.28
C GLY A 152 -15.68 17.49 -5.31
N LEU A 153 -14.48 17.43 -4.74
CA LEU A 153 -13.50 18.50 -4.75
C LEU A 153 -12.72 18.52 -6.09
N LYS A 154 -12.07 19.64 -6.34
CA LYS A 154 -11.15 19.83 -7.49
C LYS A 154 -9.82 20.34 -7.00
N VAL A 155 -8.79 20.16 -7.81
CA VAL A 155 -7.50 20.80 -7.58
C VAL A 155 -7.70 22.34 -7.59
N GLY A 156 -7.22 22.99 -6.53
CA GLY A 156 -7.42 24.41 -6.23
C GLY A 156 -8.48 24.69 -5.17
N ASP A 157 -9.33 23.72 -4.83
CA ASP A 157 -10.36 23.93 -3.84
C ASP A 157 -9.79 23.91 -2.42
N LYS A 158 -10.41 24.71 -1.54
CA LYS A 158 -10.17 24.68 -0.10
C LYS A 158 -11.18 23.78 0.58
N THR A 159 -10.72 23.04 1.56
CA THR A 159 -11.54 22.14 2.36
C THR A 159 -11.00 22.02 3.78
N HIS A 160 -11.59 21.15 4.58
CA HIS A 160 -11.13 20.85 5.92
C HIS A 160 -10.79 19.37 6.04
N ILE A 161 -9.71 19.11 6.76
CA ILE A 161 -9.40 17.79 7.29
C ILE A 161 -9.60 17.82 8.81
N VAL A 162 -10.12 16.74 9.35
CA VAL A 162 -10.26 16.58 10.80
C VAL A 162 -9.33 15.44 11.24
N VAL A 163 -8.27 15.80 11.93
CA VAL A 163 -7.30 14.84 12.47
C VAL A 163 -7.28 15.01 13.99
N GLN A 164 -7.42 13.91 14.71
CA GLN A 164 -7.49 13.89 16.19
C GLN A 164 -8.53 14.86 16.76
N GLY A 165 -9.65 15.06 16.03
CA GLY A 165 -10.75 15.94 16.46
C GLY A 165 -10.54 17.43 16.19
N SER A 166 -9.40 17.83 15.62
CA SER A 166 -9.13 19.24 15.28
C SER A 166 -9.32 19.47 13.78
N PRO A 167 -10.26 20.37 13.37
CA PRO A 167 -10.41 20.76 11.98
C PRO A 167 -9.27 21.69 11.54
N THR A 168 -8.69 21.41 10.39
CA THR A 168 -7.64 22.22 9.78
C THR A 168 -8.02 22.51 8.33
N GLU A 169 -8.00 23.81 7.94
CA GLU A 169 -8.21 24.21 6.55
C GLU A 169 -7.00 23.81 5.71
N VAL A 170 -7.29 23.21 4.56
CA VAL A 170 -6.26 22.76 3.59
C VAL A 170 -6.70 23.06 2.17
N THR A 171 -5.73 23.19 1.27
CA THR A 171 -5.97 23.37 -0.16
C THR A 171 -5.56 22.10 -0.91
N VAL A 172 -6.42 21.64 -1.79
CA VAL A 172 -6.11 20.51 -2.69
C VAL A 172 -5.22 21.00 -3.81
N VAL A 173 -3.94 20.61 -3.85
CA VAL A 173 -2.97 21.09 -4.84
C VAL A 173 -2.65 20.07 -5.93
N GLY A 174 -3.05 18.83 -5.77
CA GLY A 174 -2.78 17.79 -6.77
C GLY A 174 -3.64 16.56 -6.64
N GLU A 175 -3.62 15.77 -7.71
CA GLU A 175 -4.23 14.47 -7.84
C GLU A 175 -3.19 13.45 -8.29
N PHE A 176 -3.23 12.25 -7.71
CA PHE A 176 -2.31 11.14 -8.05
C PHE A 176 -3.03 9.80 -8.16
N HIS A 177 -2.35 8.84 -8.79
CA HIS A 177 -2.75 7.43 -8.93
C HIS A 177 -1.78 6.51 -8.20
#